data_ee67808ff1340866cc3bc2395a19a6e9
#
_entry.id   ee67808ff1340866cc3bc2395a19a6e9
#
_cell.length_a   1.000
_cell.length_b   1.000
_cell.length_c   1.000
_cell.angle_alpha   90.00
_cell.angle_beta   90.00
_cell.angle_gamma   90.00
#
_symmetry.space_group_name_H-M   'P 1'
#
loop_
_entity.id
_entity.type
_entity.pdbx_description
1 polymer ?
#
loop_
_entity_poly.entity_id
_entity_poly.type
_entity_poly.pdbx_seq_one_letter_code
_entity_poly.pdbx_strand_id
1 'polypeptide(L)'
;MATDYHHGVRVIEINEGSRPIRTVSTAVLGLIATADDADPAAFPLDTPVLVTNVIAAMGKAGKTGTLYRSLSAIAAQTKPLTVVVRVAEGETEAETTTNAVGGVSPDGKYLGAQALLAAQSKLGVKPRILGAPGIDTQAVTNAMASVAQRLRAFVYASAYGCATVTAATAYRGQFGQREVMVIWPDFVNWDTAIDEEASISAVAYAMGLRAKIDEETGWHKTLSNVVVNGPTGLTQDVFFDLQDPATDAGVLNAKEVTTLINMGGYRFWGSRTCEAPGGFFYFENYTRTAQVLADTIAEAHFAFVDLPLHPSLVRDLLESINAKFRDLKRQGYIIDGHAWYDEQYNDKSGLKDGKLAIDYDYTPVPPLENLRFQQRITDRYLADFAARIAA
;
A
#
# COMPACT_ATOMS: atom_id res chain seq x y z
N MET A 1 -52.73 3.45 34.17
CA MET A 1 -51.28 3.30 34.32
C MET A 1 -51.01 1.80 34.33
N ALA A 2 -50.39 1.28 33.29
CA ALA A 2 -49.98 -0.12 33.27
C ALA A 2 -48.86 -0.29 34.30
N THR A 3 -49.01 -1.19 35.25
CA THR A 3 -48.01 -1.51 36.25
C THR A 3 -46.83 -2.22 35.53
N ASP A 4 -45.67 -1.60 35.54
CA ASP A 4 -44.43 -2.15 34.97
C ASP A 4 -43.85 -3.22 35.92
N TYR A 5 -44.67 -4.23 36.26
CA TYR A 5 -44.24 -5.35 37.07
C TYR A 5 -43.63 -6.42 36.15
N HIS A 6 -42.33 -6.68 36.28
CA HIS A 6 -41.63 -7.72 35.59
C HIS A 6 -40.79 -8.54 36.57
N HIS A 7 -41.08 -9.82 36.66
CA HIS A 7 -40.26 -10.79 37.41
C HIS A 7 -39.37 -11.54 36.42
N GLY A 8 -38.16 -11.04 36.19
CA GLY A 8 -37.22 -11.61 35.22
C GLY A 8 -36.15 -10.62 34.77
N VAL A 9 -35.34 -11.01 33.76
CA VAL A 9 -34.34 -10.16 33.14
C VAL A 9 -34.93 -9.45 31.92
N ARG A 10 -34.89 -8.13 31.89
CA ARG A 10 -35.30 -7.34 30.73
C ARG A 10 -34.07 -6.82 30.03
N VAL A 11 -33.89 -7.18 28.77
CA VAL A 11 -32.87 -6.60 27.88
C VAL A 11 -33.58 -5.53 27.06
N ILE A 12 -33.16 -4.30 27.21
CA ILE A 12 -33.63 -3.18 26.39
C ILE A 12 -32.50 -2.84 25.44
N GLU A 13 -32.71 -2.95 24.13
CA GLU A 13 -31.79 -2.44 23.13
C GLU A 13 -31.87 -0.90 23.11
N ILE A 14 -30.83 -0.26 23.58
CA ILE A 14 -30.69 1.19 23.51
C ILE A 14 -29.83 1.51 22.28
N ASN A 15 -30.44 2.06 21.24
CA ASN A 15 -29.76 2.48 20.00
C ASN A 15 -29.06 3.84 20.11
N GLU A 16 -28.59 4.22 21.29
CA GLU A 16 -27.87 5.47 21.56
C GLU A 16 -26.35 5.30 21.61
N GLY A 17 -25.81 4.27 20.96
CA GLY A 17 -24.37 4.03 20.86
C GLY A 17 -23.74 4.81 19.69
N SER A 18 -22.50 5.29 19.86
CA SER A 18 -21.67 5.81 18.77
C SER A 18 -21.59 4.78 17.64
N ARG A 19 -21.83 5.19 16.40
CA ARG A 19 -21.71 4.28 15.25
C ARG A 19 -20.25 3.83 15.13
N PRO A 20 -19.95 2.52 15.10
CA PRO A 20 -18.58 2.05 15.02
C PRO A 20 -17.94 2.53 13.69
N ILE A 21 -16.79 3.16 13.79
CA ILE A 21 -16.01 3.60 12.64
C ILE A 21 -15.49 2.37 11.90
N ARG A 22 -15.92 2.19 10.65
CA ARG A 22 -15.40 1.15 9.76
C ARG A 22 -14.10 1.60 9.14
N THR A 23 -13.12 0.70 9.05
CA THR A 23 -11.88 0.95 8.32
C THR A 23 -12.17 0.99 6.82
N VAL A 24 -11.54 1.93 6.11
CA VAL A 24 -11.63 2.03 4.65
C VAL A 24 -11.02 0.80 3.98
N SER A 25 -11.47 0.46 2.77
CA SER A 25 -10.85 -0.62 1.98
C SER A 25 -9.45 -0.21 1.55
N THR A 26 -8.45 -1.06 1.84
CA THR A 26 -7.03 -0.81 1.54
C THR A 26 -6.50 -1.60 0.36
N ALA A 27 -7.18 -2.69 -0.02
CA ALA A 27 -6.76 -3.63 -1.05
C ALA A 27 -7.26 -3.29 -2.46
N VAL A 28 -7.56 -2.02 -2.77
CA VAL A 28 -7.99 -1.59 -4.10
C VAL A 28 -6.78 -1.15 -4.90
N LEU A 29 -6.54 -1.82 -6.05
CA LEU A 29 -5.42 -1.50 -6.94
C LEU A 29 -5.79 -0.39 -7.95
N GLY A 30 -4.80 0.41 -8.34
CA GLY A 30 -4.84 1.33 -9.47
C GLY A 30 -3.69 1.01 -10.42
N LEU A 31 -4.00 0.43 -11.56
CA LEU A 31 -3.06 -0.08 -12.55
C LEU A 31 -3.10 0.79 -13.80
N ILE A 32 -1.93 1.32 -14.19
CA ILE A 32 -1.71 1.92 -15.51
C ILE A 32 -0.99 0.89 -16.38
N ALA A 33 -1.49 0.63 -17.58
CA ALA A 33 -0.91 -0.37 -18.46
C ALA A 33 -1.18 -0.06 -19.94
N THR A 34 -0.32 -0.59 -20.83
CA THR A 34 -0.51 -0.60 -22.26
C THR A 34 -1.07 -1.93 -22.74
N ALA A 35 -1.88 -1.93 -23.78
CA ALA A 35 -2.38 -3.13 -24.46
C ALA A 35 -3.10 -2.73 -25.76
N ASP A 36 -2.41 -2.69 -26.88
CA ASP A 36 -3.01 -2.23 -28.13
C ASP A 36 -4.03 -3.20 -28.70
N ASP A 37 -3.85 -4.49 -28.42
CA ASP A 37 -4.75 -5.58 -28.85
C ASP A 37 -5.83 -5.95 -27.81
N ALA A 38 -5.94 -5.18 -26.72
CA ALA A 38 -7.01 -5.39 -25.73
C ALA A 38 -8.40 -5.06 -26.31
N ASP A 39 -9.43 -5.75 -25.81
CA ASP A 39 -10.83 -5.45 -26.13
C ASP A 39 -11.15 -3.98 -25.76
N PRO A 40 -11.39 -3.09 -26.74
CA PRO A 40 -11.61 -1.66 -26.47
C PRO A 40 -12.92 -1.37 -25.73
N ALA A 41 -13.87 -2.30 -25.76
CA ALA A 41 -15.11 -2.17 -24.99
C ALA A 41 -14.89 -2.51 -23.52
N ALA A 42 -13.98 -3.45 -23.24
CA ALA A 42 -13.60 -3.82 -21.87
C ALA A 42 -12.60 -2.83 -21.26
N PHE A 43 -11.64 -2.35 -22.05
CA PHE A 43 -10.58 -1.44 -21.64
C PHE A 43 -10.46 -0.24 -22.58
N PRO A 44 -11.41 0.71 -22.55
CA PRO A 44 -11.31 1.95 -23.34
C PRO A 44 -10.08 2.77 -22.89
N LEU A 45 -9.45 3.48 -23.84
CA LEU A 45 -8.28 4.32 -23.54
C LEU A 45 -8.62 5.44 -22.54
N ASP A 46 -7.68 5.73 -21.66
CA ASP A 46 -7.74 6.82 -20.66
C ASP A 46 -9.03 6.83 -19.84
N THR A 47 -9.60 5.68 -19.63
CA THR A 47 -10.85 5.57 -18.87
C THR A 47 -10.67 4.56 -17.77
N PRO A 48 -10.90 4.95 -16.49
CA PRO A 48 -10.79 4.01 -15.39
C PRO A 48 -11.91 2.95 -15.50
N VAL A 49 -11.53 1.69 -15.46
CA VAL A 49 -12.42 0.52 -15.52
C VAL A 49 -12.25 -0.29 -14.24
N LEU A 50 -13.35 -0.65 -13.59
CA LEU A 50 -13.32 -1.53 -12.42
C LEU A 50 -13.32 -3.00 -12.84
N VAL A 51 -12.23 -3.68 -12.54
CA VAL A 51 -12.08 -5.13 -12.69
C VAL A 51 -12.40 -5.79 -11.35
N THR A 52 -13.50 -6.51 -11.29
CA THR A 52 -13.93 -7.30 -10.12
C THR A 52 -13.50 -8.76 -10.20
N ASN A 53 -13.16 -9.23 -11.41
CA ASN A 53 -12.65 -10.57 -11.68
C ASN A 53 -11.41 -10.47 -12.58
N VAL A 54 -10.24 -10.52 -11.97
CA VAL A 54 -8.96 -10.37 -12.67
C VAL A 54 -8.75 -11.47 -13.72
N ILE A 55 -9.16 -12.71 -13.44
CA ILE A 55 -9.01 -13.84 -14.37
C ILE A 55 -9.86 -13.64 -15.62
N ALA A 56 -11.12 -13.23 -15.47
CA ALA A 56 -11.97 -12.93 -16.62
C ALA A 56 -11.46 -11.73 -17.42
N ALA A 57 -10.89 -10.74 -16.75
CA ALA A 57 -10.30 -9.55 -17.36
C ALA A 57 -9.06 -9.90 -18.21
N MET A 58 -8.22 -10.85 -17.78
CA MET A 58 -7.07 -11.33 -18.56
C MET A 58 -7.48 -11.83 -19.96
N GLY A 59 -8.63 -12.50 -20.09
CA GLY A 59 -9.14 -12.96 -21.38
C GLY A 59 -9.48 -11.82 -22.37
N LYS A 60 -9.55 -10.56 -21.92
CA LYS A 60 -9.85 -9.36 -22.71
C LYS A 60 -8.69 -8.37 -22.77
N ALA A 61 -7.59 -8.66 -22.06
CA ALA A 61 -6.45 -7.77 -21.89
C ALA A 61 -5.49 -7.74 -23.10
N GLY A 62 -5.72 -8.61 -24.11
CA GLY A 62 -4.78 -8.81 -25.21
C GLY A 62 -3.53 -9.59 -24.80
N LYS A 63 -2.53 -9.63 -25.66
CA LYS A 63 -1.24 -10.31 -25.43
C LYS A 63 -0.05 -9.36 -25.57
N THR A 64 -0.28 -8.18 -26.16
CA THR A 64 0.74 -7.15 -26.32
C THR A 64 0.73 -6.17 -25.14
N GLY A 65 1.82 -5.42 -24.99
CA GLY A 65 1.95 -4.43 -23.90
C GLY A 65 2.09 -5.06 -22.52
N THR A 66 1.68 -4.32 -21.49
CA THR A 66 1.94 -4.66 -20.09
C THR A 66 0.70 -5.16 -19.32
N LEU A 67 -0.52 -4.97 -19.87
CA LEU A 67 -1.77 -5.21 -19.13
C LEU A 67 -1.96 -6.69 -18.77
N TYR A 68 -1.84 -7.60 -19.74
CA TYR A 68 -2.02 -9.03 -19.50
C TYR A 68 -1.03 -9.56 -18.46
N ARG A 69 0.27 -9.23 -18.63
CA ARG A 69 1.34 -9.65 -17.71
C ARG A 69 1.12 -9.13 -16.30
N SER A 70 0.69 -7.86 -16.18
CA SER A 70 0.39 -7.25 -14.90
C SER A 70 -0.79 -7.93 -14.20
N LEU A 71 -1.89 -8.17 -14.92
CA LEU A 71 -3.05 -8.88 -14.35
C LEU A 71 -2.71 -10.32 -13.97
N SER A 72 -1.88 -11.02 -14.77
CA SER A 72 -1.41 -12.38 -14.48
C SER A 72 -0.58 -12.41 -13.17
N ALA A 73 0.39 -11.51 -13.01
CA ALA A 73 1.21 -11.40 -11.82
C ALA A 73 0.38 -11.07 -10.56
N ILE A 74 -0.60 -10.17 -10.69
CA ILE A 74 -1.56 -9.84 -9.62
C ILE A 74 -2.39 -11.06 -9.25
N ALA A 75 -2.96 -11.75 -10.25
CA ALA A 75 -3.82 -12.91 -10.06
C ALA A 75 -3.10 -14.08 -9.39
N ALA A 76 -1.77 -14.20 -9.58
CA ALA A 76 -0.94 -15.20 -8.92
C ALA A 76 -0.85 -14.97 -7.39
N GLN A 77 -1.08 -13.76 -6.89
CA GLN A 77 -1.05 -13.42 -5.48
C GLN A 77 -2.45 -13.47 -4.83
N THR A 78 -3.39 -12.70 -5.39
CA THR A 78 -4.79 -12.60 -4.94
C THR A 78 -5.65 -12.04 -6.07
N LYS A 79 -6.96 -11.90 -5.82
CA LYS A 79 -7.94 -11.41 -6.81
C LYS A 79 -8.59 -10.11 -6.32
N PRO A 80 -7.83 -9.02 -6.20
CA PRO A 80 -8.31 -7.77 -5.62
C PRO A 80 -9.20 -6.99 -6.60
N LEU A 81 -9.98 -6.06 -6.06
CA LEU A 81 -10.60 -5.02 -6.88
C LEU A 81 -9.49 -4.20 -7.54
N THR A 82 -9.51 -4.12 -8.86
CA THR A 82 -8.48 -3.41 -9.62
C THR A 82 -9.11 -2.37 -10.53
N VAL A 83 -8.72 -1.12 -10.38
CA VAL A 83 -9.03 -0.05 -11.32
C VAL A 83 -7.92 -0.03 -12.36
N VAL A 84 -8.26 -0.34 -13.60
CA VAL A 84 -7.35 -0.34 -14.74
C VAL A 84 -7.58 0.93 -15.56
N VAL A 85 -6.49 1.63 -15.89
CA VAL A 85 -6.44 2.69 -16.89
C VAL A 85 -5.52 2.22 -18.01
N ARG A 86 -6.08 1.88 -19.16
CA ARG A 86 -5.30 1.56 -20.35
C ARG A 86 -4.88 2.83 -21.05
N VAL A 87 -3.58 2.95 -21.33
CA VAL A 87 -3.00 4.05 -22.10
C VAL A 87 -2.52 3.53 -23.45
N ALA A 88 -2.46 4.40 -24.45
CA ALA A 88 -1.92 4.03 -25.75
C ALA A 88 -0.40 3.79 -25.63
N GLU A 89 0.08 2.75 -26.26
CA GLU A 89 1.51 2.57 -26.51
C GLU A 89 1.93 3.52 -27.63
N GLY A 90 2.99 4.29 -27.43
CA GLY A 90 3.54 5.18 -28.44
C GLY A 90 4.53 4.45 -29.35
N GLU A 91 4.89 5.05 -30.46
CA GLU A 91 5.94 4.53 -31.35
C GLU A 91 7.32 4.58 -30.65
N THR A 92 7.44 5.41 -29.62
CA THR A 92 8.64 5.56 -28.80
C THR A 92 8.34 5.44 -27.31
N GLU A 93 9.37 5.12 -26.50
CA GLU A 93 9.27 5.12 -25.05
C GLU A 93 8.84 6.49 -24.49
N ALA A 94 9.33 7.58 -25.11
CA ALA A 94 8.97 8.94 -24.71
C ALA A 94 7.48 9.25 -24.92
N GLU A 95 6.88 8.75 -26.00
CA GLU A 95 5.45 8.89 -26.28
C GLU A 95 4.63 8.03 -25.30
N THR A 96 5.02 6.79 -25.09
CA THR A 96 4.38 5.91 -24.08
C THR A 96 4.45 6.55 -22.68
N THR A 97 5.61 7.11 -22.31
CA THR A 97 5.78 7.86 -21.05
C THR A 97 4.82 9.06 -20.98
N THR A 98 4.69 9.83 -22.08
CA THR A 98 3.78 10.96 -22.13
C THR A 98 2.32 10.53 -21.96
N ASN A 99 1.90 9.46 -22.63
CA ASN A 99 0.56 8.89 -22.51
C ASN A 99 0.29 8.37 -21.09
N ALA A 100 1.27 7.71 -20.47
CA ALA A 100 1.15 7.19 -19.11
C ALA A 100 1.10 8.30 -18.05
N VAL A 101 1.90 9.36 -18.20
CA VAL A 101 1.83 10.56 -17.32
C VAL A 101 0.46 11.21 -17.46
N GLY A 102 -0.03 11.35 -18.70
CA GLY A 102 -1.32 11.91 -19.01
C GLY A 102 -1.45 13.38 -18.62
N GLY A 103 -2.66 13.78 -18.26
CA GLY A 103 -2.99 15.16 -17.92
C GLY A 103 -4.48 15.41 -17.88
N VAL A 104 -4.90 16.62 -18.30
CA VAL A 104 -6.30 16.98 -18.45
C VAL A 104 -6.55 17.39 -19.90
N SER A 105 -7.49 16.74 -20.57
CA SER A 105 -7.87 17.09 -21.94
C SER A 105 -8.56 18.46 -21.99
N PRO A 106 -8.68 19.09 -23.18
CA PRO A 106 -9.41 20.35 -23.34
C PRO A 106 -10.87 20.26 -22.85
N ASP A 107 -11.47 19.08 -22.93
CA ASP A 107 -12.84 18.79 -22.46
C ASP A 107 -12.89 18.51 -20.94
N GLY A 108 -11.80 18.68 -20.22
CA GLY A 108 -11.72 18.43 -18.78
C GLY A 108 -11.64 16.97 -18.37
N LYS A 109 -11.42 16.03 -19.29
CA LYS A 109 -11.24 14.60 -18.99
C LYS A 109 -9.82 14.34 -18.49
N TYR A 110 -9.69 13.60 -17.41
CA TYR A 110 -8.41 13.12 -16.91
C TYR A 110 -7.88 11.98 -17.79
N LEU A 111 -6.60 12.04 -18.16
CA LEU A 111 -5.89 11.11 -19.03
C LEU A 111 -4.72 10.47 -18.26
N GLY A 112 -4.27 9.29 -18.69
CA GLY A 112 -3.13 8.60 -18.12
C GLY A 112 -3.27 8.37 -16.60
N ALA A 113 -2.20 8.64 -15.85
CA ALA A 113 -2.18 8.50 -14.40
C ALA A 113 -3.25 9.37 -13.70
N GLN A 114 -3.56 10.55 -14.24
CA GLN A 114 -4.58 11.43 -13.69
C GLN A 114 -5.99 10.81 -13.75
N ALA A 115 -6.24 9.89 -14.68
CA ALA A 115 -7.54 9.21 -14.81
C ALA A 115 -7.92 8.41 -13.55
N LEU A 116 -6.94 7.95 -12.76
CA LEU A 116 -7.18 7.28 -11.47
C LEU A 116 -7.92 8.17 -10.47
N LEU A 117 -7.78 9.51 -10.56
CA LEU A 117 -8.50 10.45 -9.71
C LEU A 117 -10.02 10.41 -9.94
N ALA A 118 -10.45 10.04 -11.14
CA ALA A 118 -11.87 9.93 -11.47
C ALA A 118 -12.50 8.59 -11.03
N ALA A 119 -11.72 7.65 -10.49
CA ALA A 119 -12.22 6.32 -10.13
C ALA A 119 -13.34 6.39 -9.09
N GLN A 120 -13.20 7.20 -8.06
CA GLN A 120 -14.23 7.32 -7.03
C GLN A 120 -15.54 7.89 -7.56
N SER A 121 -15.50 8.93 -8.39
CA SER A 121 -16.71 9.56 -8.95
C SER A 121 -17.40 8.69 -10.00
N LYS A 122 -16.63 7.89 -10.77
CA LYS A 122 -17.16 7.06 -11.85
C LYS A 122 -17.51 5.64 -11.41
N LEU A 123 -16.73 5.07 -10.50
CA LEU A 123 -16.78 3.65 -10.15
C LEU A 123 -17.16 3.41 -8.68
N GLY A 124 -17.22 4.47 -7.86
CA GLY A 124 -17.50 4.35 -6.43
C GLY A 124 -16.37 3.74 -5.60
N VAL A 125 -15.17 3.56 -6.18
CA VAL A 125 -14.00 2.97 -5.50
C VAL A 125 -12.80 3.90 -5.57
N LYS A 126 -11.96 3.85 -4.53
CA LYS A 126 -10.74 4.67 -4.44
C LYS A 126 -9.51 3.77 -4.43
N PRO A 127 -8.65 3.83 -5.46
CA PRO A 127 -7.41 3.06 -5.48
C PRO A 127 -6.46 3.47 -4.34
N ARG A 128 -5.81 2.47 -3.71
CA ARG A 128 -4.90 2.66 -2.58
C ARG A 128 -3.50 2.13 -2.83
N ILE A 129 -3.35 1.25 -3.81
CA ILE A 129 -2.11 0.60 -4.22
C ILE A 129 -1.93 0.89 -5.69
N LEU A 130 -0.92 1.68 -6.04
CA LEU A 130 -0.74 2.18 -7.40
C LEU A 130 0.54 1.64 -8.02
N GLY A 131 0.52 1.43 -9.34
CA GLY A 131 1.69 1.08 -10.13
C GLY A 131 1.43 1.15 -11.63
N ALA A 132 2.52 1.24 -12.38
CA ALA A 132 2.54 1.23 -13.84
C ALA A 132 3.60 0.24 -14.35
N PRO A 133 3.41 -1.09 -14.10
CA PRO A 133 4.45 -2.10 -14.33
C PRO A 133 5.00 -2.07 -15.75
N GLY A 134 6.34 -1.98 -15.87
CA GLY A 134 7.06 -2.00 -17.15
C GLY A 134 7.01 -0.71 -17.96
N ILE A 135 6.28 0.30 -17.51
CA ILE A 135 6.23 1.64 -18.11
C ILE A 135 6.43 2.76 -17.07
N ASP A 136 6.91 2.39 -15.89
CA ASP A 136 7.12 3.27 -14.72
C ASP A 136 8.45 4.02 -14.78
N THR A 137 8.70 4.71 -15.92
CA THR A 137 9.81 5.64 -16.04
C THR A 137 9.80 6.67 -14.90
N GLN A 138 10.91 7.37 -14.69
CA GLN A 138 10.98 8.40 -13.64
C GLN A 138 9.83 9.41 -13.72
N ALA A 139 9.46 9.83 -14.94
CA ALA A 139 8.38 10.80 -15.15
C ALA A 139 7.02 10.20 -14.76
N VAL A 140 6.75 8.94 -15.14
CA VAL A 140 5.52 8.22 -14.77
C VAL A 140 5.47 8.01 -13.26
N THR A 141 6.56 7.58 -12.63
CA THR A 141 6.63 7.41 -11.17
C THR A 141 6.35 8.71 -10.43
N ASN A 142 6.89 9.84 -10.87
CA ASN A 142 6.61 11.16 -10.28
C ASN A 142 5.14 11.59 -10.47
N ALA A 143 4.55 11.33 -11.63
CA ALA A 143 3.13 11.58 -11.88
C ALA A 143 2.25 10.71 -10.98
N MET A 144 2.57 9.41 -10.85
CA MET A 144 1.89 8.48 -9.95
C MET A 144 2.03 8.90 -8.48
N ALA A 145 3.20 9.38 -8.05
CA ALA A 145 3.41 9.91 -6.70
C ALA A 145 2.49 11.11 -6.41
N SER A 146 2.35 12.03 -7.37
CA SER A 146 1.44 13.17 -7.25
C SER A 146 -0.03 12.74 -7.16
N VAL A 147 -0.43 11.72 -7.92
CA VAL A 147 -1.76 11.11 -7.84
C VAL A 147 -1.94 10.41 -6.49
N ALA A 148 -0.92 9.68 -6.03
CA ALA A 148 -0.94 8.97 -4.75
C ALA A 148 -1.14 9.91 -3.55
N GLN A 149 -0.50 11.07 -3.54
CA GLN A 149 -0.70 12.10 -2.51
C GLN A 149 -2.16 12.56 -2.45
N ARG A 150 -2.78 12.79 -3.60
CA ARG A 150 -4.19 13.22 -3.70
C ARG A 150 -5.17 12.11 -3.29
N LEU A 151 -4.87 10.86 -3.63
CA LEU A 151 -5.68 9.68 -3.30
C LEU A 151 -5.38 9.12 -1.91
N ARG A 152 -4.32 9.58 -1.23
CA ARG A 152 -3.76 8.91 -0.04
C ARG A 152 -3.51 7.43 -0.32
N ALA A 153 -2.75 7.18 -1.39
CA ALA A 153 -2.37 5.88 -1.91
C ALA A 153 -0.85 5.69 -1.87
N PHE A 154 -0.39 4.49 -2.14
CA PHE A 154 1.02 4.12 -2.15
C PHE A 154 1.43 3.58 -3.52
N VAL A 155 2.60 3.98 -4.01
CA VAL A 155 3.14 3.63 -5.34
C VAL A 155 4.28 2.63 -5.19
N TYR A 156 4.20 1.54 -5.92
CA TYR A 156 5.33 0.66 -6.19
C TYR A 156 5.88 1.00 -7.58
N ALA A 157 7.18 1.18 -7.69
CA ALA A 157 7.86 1.52 -8.92
C ALA A 157 9.15 0.73 -9.07
N SER A 158 9.55 0.41 -10.30
CA SER A 158 10.82 -0.23 -10.59
C SER A 158 11.97 0.80 -10.60
N ALA A 159 13.22 0.34 -10.36
CA ALA A 159 14.38 1.10 -10.77
C ALA A 159 14.53 0.98 -12.29
N TYR A 160 13.69 1.73 -13.02
CA TYR A 160 13.47 1.60 -14.45
C TYR A 160 14.77 1.73 -15.26
N GLY A 161 15.01 0.77 -16.16
CA GLY A 161 16.19 0.76 -17.03
C GLY A 161 17.52 0.49 -16.33
N CYS A 162 17.53 0.18 -15.03
CA CYS A 162 18.77 -0.06 -14.27
C CYS A 162 19.23 -1.51 -14.40
N ALA A 163 20.44 -1.70 -14.93
CA ALA A 163 21.05 -3.02 -15.11
C ALA A 163 21.96 -3.46 -13.94
N THR A 164 22.29 -2.57 -13.00
CA THR A 164 23.25 -2.84 -11.92
C THR A 164 22.76 -2.28 -10.58
N VAL A 165 23.27 -2.84 -9.47
CA VAL A 165 23.04 -2.36 -8.10
C VAL A 165 23.37 -0.86 -7.96
N THR A 166 24.51 -0.43 -8.54
CA THR A 166 24.93 0.98 -8.51
C THR A 166 23.94 1.88 -9.24
N ALA A 167 23.46 1.46 -10.41
CA ALA A 167 22.48 2.24 -11.16
C ALA A 167 21.14 2.32 -10.40
N ALA A 168 20.68 1.20 -9.84
CA ALA A 168 19.42 1.15 -9.07
C ALA A 168 19.47 2.05 -7.82
N THR A 169 20.57 2.04 -7.09
CA THR A 169 20.76 2.92 -5.91
C THR A 169 20.83 4.39 -6.28
N ALA A 170 21.47 4.73 -7.41
CA ALA A 170 21.50 6.10 -7.94
C ALA A 170 20.11 6.56 -8.42
N TYR A 171 19.36 5.67 -9.09
CA TYR A 171 18.00 5.94 -9.54
C TYR A 171 17.06 6.24 -8.36
N ARG A 172 17.11 5.42 -7.28
CA ARG A 172 16.34 5.67 -6.06
C ARG A 172 16.58 7.08 -5.49
N GLY A 173 17.81 7.59 -5.55
CA GLY A 173 18.17 8.94 -5.09
C GLY A 173 17.43 10.09 -5.79
N GLN A 174 16.72 9.82 -6.88
CA GLN A 174 15.93 10.82 -7.62
C GLN A 174 14.53 11.06 -7.03
N PHE A 175 14.14 10.30 -6.01
CA PHE A 175 12.84 10.38 -5.35
C PHE A 175 13.00 10.78 -3.89
N GLY A 176 12.03 11.55 -3.36
CA GLY A 176 11.96 11.98 -1.96
C GLY A 176 10.57 11.80 -1.34
N GLN A 177 9.64 11.15 -2.07
CA GLN A 177 8.25 11.01 -1.65
C GLN A 177 8.06 9.77 -0.78
N ARG A 178 7.41 9.93 0.37
CA ARG A 178 7.06 8.83 1.27
C ARG A 178 6.05 7.85 0.69
N GLU A 179 5.33 8.26 -0.34
CA GLU A 179 4.33 7.46 -1.03
C GLU A 179 4.93 6.49 -2.05
N VAL A 180 6.26 6.49 -2.25
CA VAL A 180 6.94 5.70 -3.28
C VAL A 180 7.88 4.68 -2.64
N MET A 181 7.87 3.45 -3.17
CA MET A 181 8.86 2.41 -2.92
C MET A 181 9.49 1.99 -4.25
N VAL A 182 10.82 2.03 -4.35
CA VAL A 182 11.56 1.57 -5.52
C VAL A 182 12.01 0.13 -5.33
N ILE A 183 11.78 -0.69 -6.36
CA ILE A 183 12.05 -2.14 -6.38
C ILE A 183 13.07 -2.45 -7.48
N TRP A 184 14.01 -3.34 -7.21
CA TRP A 184 14.98 -3.86 -8.16
C TRP A 184 15.49 -5.24 -7.72
N PRO A 185 15.74 -6.19 -8.63
CA PRO A 185 15.42 -6.23 -10.08
C PRO A 185 13.98 -6.65 -10.36
N ASP A 186 13.68 -7.16 -11.56
CA ASP A 186 12.42 -7.78 -11.92
C ASP A 186 12.47 -9.30 -11.76
N PHE A 187 11.30 -9.95 -11.85
CA PHE A 187 11.17 -11.39 -11.83
C PHE A 187 11.23 -11.99 -13.24
N VAL A 188 11.64 -13.25 -13.32
CA VAL A 188 11.42 -14.11 -14.47
C VAL A 188 10.27 -15.06 -14.16
N ASN A 189 9.38 -15.25 -15.11
CA ASN A 189 8.29 -16.21 -15.03
C ASN A 189 7.90 -16.72 -16.42
N TRP A 190 7.20 -17.86 -16.46
CA TRP A 190 6.59 -18.35 -17.68
C TRP A 190 5.45 -17.43 -18.12
N ASP A 191 5.60 -16.83 -19.29
CA ASP A 191 4.56 -15.98 -19.88
C ASP A 191 3.67 -16.83 -20.82
N THR A 192 2.47 -17.12 -20.36
CA THR A 192 1.49 -17.92 -21.11
C THR A 192 0.94 -17.22 -22.35
N ALA A 193 1.19 -15.91 -22.52
CA ALA A 193 0.80 -15.18 -23.72
C ALA A 193 1.69 -15.49 -24.92
N ILE A 194 2.98 -15.72 -24.67
CA ILE A 194 4.02 -16.01 -25.68
C ILE A 194 4.57 -17.44 -25.60
N ASP A 195 4.21 -18.19 -24.54
CA ASP A 195 4.62 -19.56 -24.26
C ASP A 195 6.16 -19.71 -24.06
N GLU A 196 6.77 -18.71 -23.41
CA GLU A 196 8.20 -18.65 -23.12
C GLU A 196 8.48 -18.03 -21.73
N GLU A 197 9.71 -18.22 -21.22
CA GLU A 197 10.16 -17.45 -20.06
C GLU A 197 10.36 -15.98 -20.43
N ALA A 198 9.81 -15.08 -19.64
CA ALA A 198 9.90 -13.64 -19.85
C ALA A 198 10.14 -12.89 -18.56
N SER A 199 10.72 -11.70 -18.69
CA SER A 199 10.77 -10.72 -17.62
C SER A 199 9.37 -10.19 -17.34
N ILE A 200 8.95 -10.29 -16.08
CA ILE A 200 7.68 -9.74 -15.59
C ILE A 200 7.99 -8.74 -14.49
N SER A 201 7.47 -7.54 -14.62
CA SER A 201 7.74 -6.47 -13.66
C SER A 201 7.41 -6.88 -12.22
N ALA A 202 8.40 -6.72 -11.34
CA ALA A 202 8.24 -6.97 -9.90
C ALA A 202 7.18 -6.08 -9.28
N VAL A 203 6.91 -4.91 -9.87
CA VAL A 203 5.86 -3.98 -9.44
C VAL A 203 4.47 -4.63 -9.51
N ALA A 204 4.16 -5.40 -10.56
CA ALA A 204 2.88 -6.09 -10.67
C ALA A 204 2.69 -7.13 -9.55
N TYR A 205 3.76 -7.90 -9.25
CA TYR A 205 3.75 -8.83 -8.13
C TYR A 205 3.63 -8.11 -6.78
N ALA A 206 4.32 -6.97 -6.61
CA ALA A 206 4.26 -6.16 -5.39
C ALA A 206 2.83 -5.65 -5.14
N MET A 207 2.16 -5.14 -6.18
CA MET A 207 0.76 -4.69 -6.10
C MET A 207 -0.17 -5.83 -5.65
N GLY A 208 -0.08 -6.99 -6.30
CA GLY A 208 -0.89 -8.17 -5.96
C GLY A 208 -0.60 -8.68 -4.53
N LEU A 209 0.68 -8.81 -4.17
CA LEU A 209 1.09 -9.26 -2.84
C LEU A 209 0.66 -8.27 -1.76
N ARG A 210 0.75 -6.94 -2.04
CA ARG A 210 0.29 -5.92 -1.10
C ARG A 210 -1.21 -6.04 -0.83
N ALA A 211 -2.01 -6.23 -1.88
CA ALA A 211 -3.44 -6.45 -1.72
C ALA A 211 -3.74 -7.71 -0.88
N LYS A 212 -3.03 -8.81 -1.14
CA LYS A 212 -3.12 -10.03 -0.35
C LYS A 212 -2.81 -9.79 1.13
N ILE A 213 -1.71 -9.10 1.43
CA ILE A 213 -1.32 -8.79 2.81
C ILE A 213 -2.36 -7.90 3.48
N ASP A 214 -2.93 -6.93 2.76
CA ASP A 214 -3.98 -6.06 3.29
C ASP A 214 -5.24 -6.84 3.66
N GLU A 215 -5.61 -7.86 2.89
CA GLU A 215 -6.77 -8.71 3.14
C GLU A 215 -6.53 -9.72 4.27
N GLU A 216 -5.35 -10.36 4.32
CA GLU A 216 -5.05 -11.46 5.25
C GLU A 216 -4.51 -10.97 6.60
N THR A 217 -3.70 -9.89 6.59
CA THR A 217 -2.97 -9.40 7.77
C THR A 217 -3.33 -7.95 8.10
N GLY A 218 -3.31 -7.08 7.10
CA GLY A 218 -3.58 -5.66 7.21
C GLY A 218 -2.41 -4.76 6.78
N TRP A 219 -2.70 -3.48 6.67
CA TRP A 219 -1.77 -2.45 6.16
C TRP A 219 -0.53 -2.19 7.05
N HIS A 220 -0.57 -2.63 8.32
CA HIS A 220 0.51 -2.46 9.29
C HIS A 220 1.68 -3.44 9.06
N LYS A 221 1.49 -4.50 8.27
CA LYS A 221 2.57 -5.41 7.82
C LYS A 221 3.16 -4.86 6.52
N THR A 222 4.49 -4.78 6.44
CA THR A 222 5.19 -4.38 5.21
C THR A 222 5.18 -5.50 4.15
N LEU A 223 5.49 -5.15 2.90
CA LEU A 223 5.65 -6.09 1.79
C LEU A 223 6.80 -7.09 2.03
N SER A 224 7.81 -6.68 2.81
CA SER A 224 9.03 -7.43 3.04
C SER A 224 8.81 -8.80 3.67
N ASN A 225 9.61 -9.77 3.23
CA ASN A 225 9.70 -11.13 3.76
C ASN A 225 8.40 -11.95 3.69
N VAL A 226 7.60 -11.73 2.63
CA VAL A 226 6.44 -12.56 2.30
C VAL A 226 6.69 -13.27 0.98
N VAL A 227 6.33 -14.54 0.90
CA VAL A 227 6.54 -15.36 -0.31
C VAL A 227 5.70 -14.84 -1.47
N VAL A 228 6.34 -14.68 -2.62
CA VAL A 228 5.73 -14.31 -3.90
C VAL A 228 5.42 -15.59 -4.68
N ASN A 229 4.19 -15.76 -5.11
CA ASN A 229 3.80 -16.87 -5.94
C ASN A 229 4.04 -16.57 -7.43
N GLY A 230 4.51 -17.55 -8.18
CA GLY A 230 4.63 -17.49 -9.64
C GLY A 230 6.04 -17.36 -10.16
N PRO A 231 6.94 -16.48 -9.65
CA PRO A 231 8.27 -16.33 -10.21
C PRO A 231 9.08 -17.64 -10.24
N THR A 232 9.84 -17.82 -11.34
CA THR A 232 10.79 -18.92 -11.55
C THR A 232 12.24 -18.47 -11.40
N GLY A 233 12.50 -17.15 -11.55
CA GLY A 233 13.83 -16.57 -11.52
C GLY A 233 13.82 -15.06 -11.23
N LEU A 234 15.03 -14.48 -11.25
CA LEU A 234 15.29 -13.04 -11.20
C LEU A 234 15.97 -12.63 -12.51
N THR A 235 15.70 -11.40 -12.96
CA THR A 235 16.34 -10.87 -14.19
C THR A 235 17.81 -10.49 -14.00
N GLN A 236 18.22 -10.29 -12.75
CA GLN A 236 19.60 -9.97 -12.37
C GLN A 236 20.00 -10.77 -11.14
N ASP A 237 21.28 -11.13 -11.06
CA ASP A 237 21.82 -11.80 -9.88
C ASP A 237 21.88 -10.82 -8.71
N VAL A 238 21.37 -11.26 -7.55
CA VAL A 238 21.44 -10.53 -6.28
C VAL A 238 22.00 -11.45 -5.22
N PHE A 239 23.22 -11.17 -4.81
CA PHE A 239 23.82 -11.90 -3.69
C PHE A 239 23.15 -11.50 -2.39
N PHE A 240 22.68 -12.50 -1.65
CA PHE A 240 22.04 -12.34 -0.36
C PHE A 240 22.61 -13.32 0.66
N ASP A 241 22.93 -12.83 1.84
CA ASP A 241 23.20 -13.63 3.03
C ASP A 241 22.46 -13.02 4.23
N LEU A 242 21.87 -13.86 5.05
CA LEU A 242 21.06 -13.40 6.20
C LEU A 242 21.90 -12.78 7.32
N GLN A 243 23.17 -13.17 7.44
CA GLN A 243 24.06 -12.77 8.54
C GLN A 243 25.12 -11.74 8.10
N ASP A 244 25.39 -11.65 6.79
CA ASP A 244 26.37 -10.70 6.24
C ASP A 244 25.66 -9.51 5.57
N PRO A 245 25.80 -8.28 6.07
CA PRO A 245 25.27 -7.08 5.43
C PRO A 245 26.07 -6.64 4.20
N ALA A 246 27.30 -7.18 3.99
CA ALA A 246 28.15 -6.82 2.86
C ALA A 246 27.76 -7.59 1.58
N THR A 247 26.48 -7.58 1.26
CA THR A 247 25.89 -8.25 0.09
C THR A 247 25.20 -7.23 -0.82
N ASP A 248 24.88 -7.63 -2.06
CA ASP A 248 24.10 -6.78 -2.97
C ASP A 248 22.77 -6.36 -2.35
N ALA A 249 22.08 -7.33 -1.72
CA ALA A 249 20.82 -7.05 -1.01
C ALA A 249 21.02 -6.07 0.14
N GLY A 250 22.11 -6.18 0.90
CA GLY A 250 22.47 -5.25 1.96
C GLY A 250 22.75 -3.84 1.45
N VAL A 251 23.49 -3.71 0.34
CA VAL A 251 23.80 -2.42 -0.31
C VAL A 251 22.53 -1.76 -0.82
N LEU A 252 21.64 -2.51 -1.48
CA LEU A 252 20.35 -2.01 -1.99
C LEU A 252 19.48 -1.50 -0.83
N ASN A 253 19.31 -2.30 0.22
CA ASN A 253 18.49 -1.92 1.38
C ASN A 253 19.05 -0.73 2.15
N ALA A 254 20.39 -0.62 2.25
CA ALA A 254 21.05 0.54 2.86
C ALA A 254 20.81 1.85 2.10
N LYS A 255 20.41 1.75 0.82
CA LYS A 255 20.01 2.86 -0.04
C LYS A 255 18.51 2.89 -0.31
N GLU A 256 17.73 2.18 0.53
CA GLU A 256 16.27 2.18 0.52
C GLU A 256 15.67 1.70 -0.82
N VAL A 257 16.37 0.80 -1.51
CA VAL A 257 15.84 0.01 -2.61
C VAL A 257 15.36 -1.31 -2.07
N THR A 258 14.10 -1.63 -2.27
CA THR A 258 13.55 -2.96 -1.99
C THR A 258 14.05 -3.92 -3.06
N THR A 259 14.67 -5.02 -2.64
CA THR A 259 15.22 -6.01 -3.55
C THR A 259 14.46 -7.33 -3.48
N LEU A 260 14.90 -8.28 -4.29
CA LEU A 260 14.31 -9.61 -4.42
C LEU A 260 15.33 -10.65 -3.97
N ILE A 261 14.89 -11.60 -3.15
CA ILE A 261 15.73 -12.69 -2.67
C ILE A 261 15.01 -14.03 -2.85
N ASN A 262 15.78 -15.12 -2.88
CA ASN A 262 15.23 -16.47 -2.83
C ASN A 262 15.70 -17.17 -1.54
N MET A 263 14.79 -17.27 -0.57
CA MET A 263 15.01 -18.00 0.68
C MET A 263 13.72 -18.74 1.06
N GLY A 264 13.64 -20.01 0.71
CA GLY A 264 12.39 -20.77 0.85
C GLY A 264 11.25 -20.19 -0.02
N GLY A 265 11.57 -19.79 -1.24
CA GLY A 265 10.75 -19.08 -2.22
C GLY A 265 11.18 -17.64 -2.43
N TYR A 266 10.77 -17.06 -3.56
CA TYR A 266 11.05 -15.67 -3.88
C TYR A 266 10.32 -14.72 -2.93
N ARG A 267 10.99 -13.64 -2.50
CA ARG A 267 10.47 -12.66 -1.55
C ARG A 267 10.95 -11.27 -1.92
N PHE A 268 10.12 -10.27 -1.62
CA PHE A 268 10.60 -8.90 -1.50
C PHE A 268 11.41 -8.77 -0.21
N TRP A 269 12.51 -8.04 -0.28
CA TRP A 269 13.41 -7.78 0.84
C TRP A 269 13.72 -6.30 0.93
N GLY A 270 13.09 -5.62 1.88
CA GLY A 270 13.10 -4.18 2.10
C GLY A 270 11.71 -3.68 2.45
N SER A 271 11.64 -2.67 3.30
CA SER A 271 10.39 -2.11 3.84
C SER A 271 10.35 -0.58 3.82
N ARG A 272 11.35 0.04 3.16
CA ARG A 272 11.54 1.49 3.20
C ARG A 272 10.96 2.20 1.99
N THR A 273 10.51 3.43 2.23
CA THR A 273 10.00 4.36 1.22
C THR A 273 11.11 5.23 0.65
N CYS A 274 10.76 6.09 -0.30
CA CYS A 274 11.66 7.12 -0.82
C CYS A 274 11.68 8.40 0.03
N GLU A 275 11.15 8.41 1.24
CA GLU A 275 11.24 9.58 2.11
C GLU A 275 12.69 10.00 2.36
N ALA A 276 12.91 11.31 2.44
CA ALA A 276 14.23 11.86 2.73
C ALA A 276 14.72 11.37 4.12
N PRO A 277 16.03 11.17 4.31
CA PRO A 277 16.59 10.73 5.58
C PRO A 277 16.17 11.65 6.75
N GLY A 278 15.77 11.05 7.86
CA GLY A 278 15.31 11.76 9.06
C GLY A 278 13.80 12.06 9.10
N GLY A 279 13.05 11.71 8.06
CA GLY A 279 11.59 11.75 8.08
C GLY A 279 10.97 10.69 8.99
N PHE A 280 9.69 10.87 9.34
CA PHE A 280 8.95 9.92 10.20
C PHE A 280 8.35 8.75 9.42
N PHE A 281 8.21 8.88 8.09
CA PHE A 281 7.48 7.93 7.24
C PHE A 281 8.41 7.10 6.35
N TYR A 282 9.61 6.81 6.84
CA TYR A 282 10.60 6.02 6.10
C TYR A 282 10.22 4.54 5.92
N PHE A 283 9.22 4.01 6.64
CA PHE A 283 8.66 2.69 6.40
C PHE A 283 7.35 2.75 5.61
N GLU A 284 7.17 1.79 4.71
CA GLU A 284 5.94 1.61 3.93
C GLU A 284 4.69 1.61 4.81
N ASN A 285 4.68 0.78 5.85
CA ASN A 285 3.53 0.64 6.74
C ASN A 285 3.26 1.89 7.59
N TYR A 286 4.25 2.74 7.84
CA TYR A 286 4.04 4.02 8.52
C TYR A 286 3.24 4.99 7.65
N THR A 287 3.65 5.11 6.37
CA THR A 287 2.91 5.92 5.39
C THR A 287 1.51 5.39 5.19
N ARG A 288 1.35 4.07 5.04
CA ARG A 288 0.04 3.46 4.85
C ARG A 288 -0.86 3.59 6.07
N THR A 289 -0.31 3.45 7.28
CA THR A 289 -1.06 3.69 8.54
C THR A 289 -1.59 5.12 8.58
N ALA A 290 -0.75 6.13 8.26
CA ALA A 290 -1.19 7.52 8.20
C ALA A 290 -2.33 7.73 7.21
N GLN A 291 -2.21 7.15 6.01
CA GLN A 291 -3.21 7.26 4.94
C GLN A 291 -4.54 6.59 5.32
N VAL A 292 -4.48 5.41 5.91
CA VAL A 292 -5.67 4.66 6.34
C VAL A 292 -6.38 5.37 7.50
N LEU A 293 -5.64 5.86 8.49
CA LEU A 293 -6.23 6.59 9.62
C LEU A 293 -6.90 7.88 9.14
N ALA A 294 -6.21 8.66 8.30
CA ALA A 294 -6.76 9.90 7.78
C ALA A 294 -8.09 9.70 7.03
N ASP A 295 -8.14 8.72 6.13
CA ASP A 295 -9.37 8.45 5.39
C ASP A 295 -10.45 7.78 6.25
N THR A 296 -10.08 6.86 7.14
CA THR A 296 -11.03 6.21 8.05
C THR A 296 -11.73 7.23 8.94
N ILE A 297 -10.97 8.17 9.51
CA ILE A 297 -11.53 9.24 10.33
C ILE A 297 -12.38 10.18 9.48
N ALA A 298 -11.89 10.63 8.32
CA ALA A 298 -12.63 11.55 7.47
C ALA A 298 -13.96 10.96 6.96
N GLU A 299 -13.94 9.73 6.45
CA GLU A 299 -15.15 9.06 5.93
C GLU A 299 -16.17 8.77 7.03
N ALA A 300 -15.73 8.38 8.23
CA ALA A 300 -16.62 8.11 9.35
C ALA A 300 -17.34 9.37 9.83
N HIS A 301 -16.69 10.53 9.70
CA HIS A 301 -17.24 11.81 10.17
C HIS A 301 -17.91 12.63 9.07
N PHE A 302 -18.00 12.12 7.86
CA PHE A 302 -18.67 12.79 6.74
C PHE A 302 -20.13 13.17 7.07
N ALA A 303 -20.86 12.31 7.78
CA ALA A 303 -22.24 12.55 8.18
C ALA A 303 -22.40 13.66 9.24
N PHE A 304 -21.31 14.11 9.86
CA PHE A 304 -21.35 15.18 10.87
C PHE A 304 -21.14 16.56 10.26
N VAL A 305 -20.67 16.64 9.00
CA VAL A 305 -20.53 17.91 8.27
C VAL A 305 -21.91 18.53 8.12
N ASP A 306 -22.01 19.85 8.30
CA ASP A 306 -23.23 20.65 8.29
C ASP A 306 -24.21 20.41 9.45
N LEU A 307 -23.87 19.55 10.42
CA LEU A 307 -24.66 19.46 11.66
C LEU A 307 -24.41 20.68 12.56
N PRO A 308 -25.41 21.10 13.38
CA PRO A 308 -25.23 22.17 14.34
C PRO A 308 -24.07 21.90 15.29
N LEU A 309 -23.10 22.81 15.34
CA LEU A 309 -21.94 22.70 16.22
C LEU A 309 -22.34 22.93 17.68
N HIS A 310 -22.48 21.84 18.41
CA HIS A 310 -22.85 21.83 19.83
C HIS A 310 -21.77 21.07 20.64
N PRO A 311 -21.49 21.44 21.90
CA PRO A 311 -20.51 20.74 22.74
C PRO A 311 -20.72 19.23 22.89
N SER A 312 -21.94 18.73 22.81
CA SER A 312 -22.23 17.28 22.78
C SER A 312 -21.68 16.63 21.53
N LEU A 313 -21.85 17.26 20.34
CA LEU A 313 -21.33 16.76 19.08
C LEU A 313 -19.80 16.58 19.14
N VAL A 314 -19.09 17.55 19.71
CA VAL A 314 -17.62 17.49 19.85
C VAL A 314 -17.18 16.32 20.75
N ARG A 315 -17.92 16.06 21.85
CA ARG A 315 -17.66 14.91 22.71
C ARG A 315 -17.89 13.59 22.01
N ASP A 316 -18.97 13.49 21.23
CA ASP A 316 -19.30 12.27 20.47
C ASP A 316 -18.24 11.99 19.39
N LEU A 317 -17.73 13.03 18.70
CA LEU A 317 -16.63 12.92 17.74
C LEU A 317 -15.36 12.39 18.41
N LEU A 318 -14.93 12.99 19.53
CA LEU A 318 -13.75 12.57 20.28
C LEU A 318 -13.88 11.12 20.77
N GLU A 319 -15.01 10.75 21.35
CA GLU A 319 -15.22 9.39 21.83
C GLU A 319 -15.22 8.37 20.70
N SER A 320 -15.82 8.69 19.55
CA SER A 320 -15.82 7.80 18.38
C SER A 320 -14.41 7.54 17.84
N ILE A 321 -13.55 8.58 17.75
CA ILE A 321 -12.16 8.45 17.32
C ILE A 321 -11.36 7.64 18.34
N ASN A 322 -11.48 7.97 19.64
CA ASN A 322 -10.78 7.25 20.70
C ASN A 322 -11.21 5.79 20.82
N ALA A 323 -12.51 5.49 20.60
CA ALA A 323 -12.99 4.11 20.51
C ALA A 323 -12.35 3.36 19.36
N LYS A 324 -12.17 4.02 18.19
CA LYS A 324 -11.47 3.43 17.05
C LYS A 324 -10.00 3.16 17.35
N PHE A 325 -9.29 4.08 17.99
CA PHE A 325 -7.89 3.85 18.37
C PHE A 325 -7.74 2.70 19.38
N ARG A 326 -8.63 2.59 20.36
CA ARG A 326 -8.66 1.43 21.29
C ARG A 326 -8.87 0.11 20.54
N ASP A 327 -9.73 0.08 19.52
CA ASP A 327 -9.98 -1.10 18.69
C ASP A 327 -8.75 -1.46 17.86
N LEU A 328 -8.13 -0.49 17.16
CA LEU A 328 -6.92 -0.70 16.37
C LEU A 328 -5.72 -1.16 17.22
N LYS A 329 -5.55 -0.60 18.43
CA LYS A 329 -4.56 -1.04 19.40
C LYS A 329 -4.79 -2.50 19.83
N ARG A 330 -6.05 -2.87 20.16
CA ARG A 330 -6.41 -4.24 20.53
C ARG A 330 -6.13 -5.25 19.42
N GLN A 331 -6.34 -4.85 18.17
CA GLN A 331 -6.07 -5.67 16.97
C GLN A 331 -4.59 -5.67 16.56
N GLY A 332 -3.73 -4.82 17.15
CA GLY A 332 -2.31 -4.72 16.84
C GLY A 332 -1.96 -3.91 15.59
N TYR A 333 -2.88 -3.10 15.09
CA TYR A 333 -2.63 -2.24 13.92
C TYR A 333 -1.81 -0.99 14.26
N ILE A 334 -1.91 -0.51 15.50
CA ILE A 334 -1.11 0.59 16.05
C ILE A 334 -0.65 0.22 17.46
N ILE A 335 0.41 0.86 17.95
CA ILE A 335 0.87 0.69 19.33
C ILE A 335 -0.10 1.40 20.27
N ASP A 336 -0.43 2.66 19.97
CA ASP A 336 -1.43 3.47 20.69
C ASP A 336 -1.85 4.67 19.84
N GLY A 337 -2.92 5.36 20.26
CA GLY A 337 -3.36 6.62 19.68
C GLY A 337 -4.42 7.28 20.54
N HIS A 338 -4.49 8.60 20.50
CA HIS A 338 -5.43 9.40 21.26
C HIS A 338 -5.87 10.64 20.48
N ALA A 339 -7.14 11.03 20.62
CA ALA A 339 -7.68 12.26 20.07
C ALA A 339 -8.18 13.17 21.20
N TRP A 340 -7.95 14.49 21.05
CA TRP A 340 -8.33 15.50 22.03
C TRP A 340 -8.79 16.80 21.38
N TYR A 341 -9.47 17.60 22.15
CA TYR A 341 -9.82 18.97 21.80
C TYR A 341 -8.74 19.91 22.34
N ASP A 342 -8.16 20.73 21.44
CA ASP A 342 -7.17 21.75 21.83
C ASP A 342 -7.80 23.15 21.71
N GLU A 343 -7.87 23.88 22.83
CA GLU A 343 -8.41 25.23 22.87
C GLU A 343 -7.59 26.23 22.03
N GLN A 344 -6.29 25.96 21.83
CA GLN A 344 -5.41 26.84 21.07
C GLN A 344 -5.84 26.96 19.60
N TYR A 345 -6.36 25.87 19.00
CA TYR A 345 -6.81 25.83 17.61
C TYR A 345 -8.30 26.08 17.45
N ASN A 346 -9.05 26.19 18.54
CA ASN A 346 -10.50 26.34 18.57
C ASN A 346 -10.92 27.63 19.25
N ASP A 347 -10.50 28.77 18.70
CA ASP A 347 -10.86 30.09 19.22
C ASP A 347 -12.35 30.43 18.97
N LYS A 348 -12.85 31.44 19.68
CA LYS A 348 -14.27 31.86 19.58
C LYS A 348 -14.65 32.30 18.16
N SER A 349 -13.71 32.88 17.41
CA SER A 349 -13.96 33.33 16.02
C SER A 349 -14.12 32.15 15.10
N GLY A 350 -13.20 31.16 15.16
CA GLY A 350 -13.28 29.93 14.37
C GLY A 350 -14.55 29.15 14.65
N LEU A 351 -14.90 28.95 15.92
CA LEU A 351 -16.15 28.26 16.29
C LEU A 351 -17.39 28.98 15.80
N LYS A 352 -17.41 30.32 15.85
CA LYS A 352 -18.50 31.14 15.29
C LYS A 352 -18.64 30.97 13.77
N ASP A 353 -17.53 30.76 13.10
CA ASP A 353 -17.48 30.50 11.63
C ASP A 353 -17.74 29.03 11.27
N GLY A 354 -18.15 28.20 12.24
CA GLY A 354 -18.42 26.77 12.03
C GLY A 354 -17.18 25.90 11.85
N LYS A 355 -16.00 26.38 12.29
CA LYS A 355 -14.73 25.66 12.17
C LYS A 355 -14.42 24.95 13.49
N LEU A 356 -14.12 23.65 13.43
CA LEU A 356 -13.70 22.81 14.54
C LEU A 356 -12.44 22.07 14.18
N ALA A 357 -11.42 22.13 15.03
CA ALA A 357 -10.20 21.33 14.96
C ALA A 357 -10.21 20.25 16.05
N ILE A 358 -9.90 19.02 15.66
CA ILE A 358 -9.65 17.91 16.59
C ILE A 358 -8.24 17.39 16.31
N ASP A 359 -7.42 17.37 17.33
CA ASP A 359 -6.07 16.83 17.26
C ASP A 359 -6.07 15.36 17.59
N TYR A 360 -5.17 14.61 16.97
CA TYR A 360 -4.90 13.24 17.34
C TYR A 360 -3.44 12.86 17.08
N ASP A 361 -2.93 11.98 17.90
CA ASP A 361 -1.64 11.34 17.73
C ASP A 361 -1.80 9.81 17.61
N TYR A 362 -0.77 9.15 17.13
CA TYR A 362 -0.69 7.70 17.09
C TYR A 362 0.75 7.24 16.89
N THR A 363 1.04 6.03 17.33
CA THR A 363 2.31 5.36 17.09
C THR A 363 2.08 4.14 16.19
N PRO A 364 2.59 4.12 14.95
CA PRO A 364 2.51 2.96 14.08
C PRO A 364 3.37 1.81 14.61
N VAL A 365 3.09 0.58 14.19
CA VAL A 365 3.88 -0.60 14.56
C VAL A 365 5.15 -0.65 13.70
N PRO A 366 6.37 -0.60 14.28
CA PRO A 366 7.60 -0.71 13.50
C PRO A 366 7.78 -2.14 12.96
N PRO A 367 8.26 -2.31 11.72
CA PRO A 367 8.71 -3.61 11.26
C PRO A 367 9.99 -4.01 12.00
N LEU A 368 10.13 -5.30 12.30
CA LEU A 368 11.38 -5.83 12.85
C LEU A 368 12.39 -6.00 11.70
N GLU A 369 13.17 -4.96 11.39
CA GLU A 369 14.18 -4.99 10.33
C GLU A 369 15.47 -5.69 10.74
N ASN A 370 15.88 -5.57 12.00
CA ASN A 370 17.16 -6.10 12.46
C ASN A 370 16.99 -6.83 13.80
N LEU A 371 17.15 -8.14 13.74
CA LEU A 371 17.13 -9.01 14.92
C LEU A 371 18.54 -9.48 15.23
N ARG A 372 19.07 -9.10 16.39
CA ARG A 372 20.42 -9.42 16.82
C ARG A 372 20.43 -10.46 17.93
N PHE A 373 21.08 -11.59 17.71
CA PHE A 373 21.41 -12.56 18.74
C PHE A 373 22.87 -12.40 19.18
N GLN A 374 23.10 -12.45 20.50
CA GLN A 374 24.44 -12.45 21.07
C GLN A 374 24.77 -13.86 21.51
N GLN A 375 25.61 -14.57 20.75
CA GLN A 375 26.07 -15.91 21.08
C GLN A 375 27.26 -15.80 22.03
N ARG A 376 27.22 -16.53 23.15
CA ARG A 376 28.32 -16.60 24.12
C ARG A 376 28.67 -18.05 24.39
N ILE A 377 29.95 -18.38 24.29
CA ILE A 377 30.49 -19.66 24.74
C ILE A 377 30.76 -19.53 26.25
N THR A 378 30.36 -20.53 27.02
CA THR A 378 30.57 -20.54 28.48
C THR A 378 30.93 -21.98 28.92
N ASP A 379 31.80 -22.07 29.89
CA ASP A 379 32.21 -23.32 30.54
C ASP A 379 31.39 -23.67 31.80
N ARG A 380 30.51 -22.77 32.24
CA ARG A 380 29.71 -22.89 33.45
C ARG A 380 28.95 -24.23 33.57
N TYR A 381 28.53 -24.80 32.44
CA TYR A 381 27.81 -26.06 32.40
C TYR A 381 28.72 -27.27 32.59
N LEU A 382 30.06 -27.12 32.57
CA LEU A 382 31.02 -28.17 32.88
C LEU A 382 31.13 -28.40 34.39
N ALA A 383 30.73 -27.47 35.25
CA ALA A 383 30.78 -27.62 36.71
C ALA A 383 29.99 -28.83 37.21
N ASP A 384 28.87 -29.18 36.55
CA ASP A 384 28.02 -30.32 36.94
C ASP A 384 28.25 -31.56 36.04
N PHE A 385 29.33 -31.60 35.25
CA PHE A 385 29.55 -32.63 34.24
C PHE A 385 29.66 -34.03 34.91
N ALA A 386 30.44 -34.14 36.02
CA ALA A 386 30.60 -35.39 36.75
C ALA A 386 29.28 -35.85 37.39
N ALA A 387 28.45 -34.95 37.90
CA ALA A 387 27.16 -35.27 38.49
C ALA A 387 26.15 -35.76 37.43
N ARG A 388 26.23 -35.29 36.22
CA ARG A 388 25.38 -35.70 35.07
C ARG A 388 25.76 -37.04 34.46
N ILE A 389 27.01 -37.53 34.67
CA ILE A 389 27.44 -38.88 34.27
C ILE A 389 26.98 -39.90 35.30
N ALA A 390 26.85 -39.51 36.55
CA ALA A 390 26.47 -40.38 37.66
C ALA A 390 24.94 -40.55 37.85
N ALA A 391 24.14 -39.79 37.14
CA ALA A 391 22.67 -39.88 37.11
C ALA A 391 22.17 -40.69 35.91
#